data_a18a1454d0f2a315620197c8a865c14d
#
_entry.id   a18a1454d0f2a315620197c8a865c14d
#
_cell.length_a   1.000
_cell.length_b   1.000
_cell.length_c   1.000
_cell.angle_alpha   90.00
_cell.angle_beta   90.00
_cell.angle_gamma   90.00
#
_symmetry.space_group_name_H-M   'P 1'
#
loop_
_entity.id
_entity.type
_entity.pdbx_description
1 polymer ?
#
loop_
_entity_poly.entity_id
_entity_poly.type
_entity_poly.pdbx_seq_one_letter_code
_entity_poly.pdbx_strand_id
1 'polypeptide(L)'
;MNPDILILIISSLPYLSIGVLLYFVAVRKNAFEERVAHYIPYHALERERKVYMEKVDKYKRYICIGLGIFLSVFIVLPFVLFFVTISNGGGNFSVSEQLTLLMIPLFLFLMIYYLLSYVVKRHAKAQHLLLEEMSKEDFAYLLKVQKDLLWLRKYFPFFILCREKVYFFTFFTLCELEPKQIKKIRFWNSRRGNRTILIKSSRWFITSMTEIVYPYLRDIVRKYNPTADIE
;
A
#
# COMPACT_ATOMS: atom_id res chain seq x y z
N MET A 1 26.25 12.97 25.73
CA MET A 1 25.39 11.79 25.57
C MET A 1 26.31 10.58 25.49
N ASN A 2 26.11 9.56 26.31
CA ASN A 2 26.97 8.37 26.33
C ASN A 2 26.88 7.69 24.94
N PRO A 3 28.03 7.40 24.27
CA PRO A 3 28.03 6.76 22.95
C PRO A 3 27.28 5.42 22.92
N ASP A 4 27.29 4.67 24.01
CA ASP A 4 26.56 3.40 24.12
C ASP A 4 25.04 3.58 24.04
N ILE A 5 24.53 4.66 24.66
CA ILE A 5 23.10 5.00 24.58
C ILE A 5 22.70 5.40 23.15
N LEU A 6 23.57 6.14 22.45
CA LEU A 6 23.34 6.53 21.07
C LEU A 6 23.26 5.30 20.14
N ILE A 7 24.18 4.37 20.29
CA ILE A 7 24.21 3.11 19.54
C ILE A 7 22.94 2.30 19.82
N LEU A 8 22.52 2.21 21.08
CA LEU A 8 21.29 1.48 21.46
C LEU A 8 20.05 2.11 20.86
N ILE A 9 19.94 3.45 20.85
CA ILE A 9 18.82 4.17 20.24
C ILE A 9 18.79 3.94 18.71
N ILE A 10 19.95 4.08 18.05
CA ILE A 10 20.03 3.90 16.59
C ILE A 10 19.72 2.45 16.20
N SER A 11 20.19 1.47 16.96
CA SER A 11 19.89 0.06 16.68
C SER A 11 18.44 -0.33 16.96
N SER A 12 17.73 0.37 17.85
CA SER A 12 16.31 0.12 18.16
C SER A 12 15.34 0.77 17.14
N LEU A 13 15.74 1.82 16.44
CA LEU A 13 14.90 2.55 15.47
C LEU A 13 14.26 1.64 14.39
N PRO A 14 14.97 0.69 13.75
CA PRO A 14 14.36 -0.22 12.78
C PRO A 14 13.26 -1.08 13.39
N TYR A 15 13.45 -1.60 14.59
CA TYR A 15 12.46 -2.44 15.27
C TYR A 15 11.22 -1.65 15.66
N LEU A 16 11.39 -0.41 16.12
CA LEU A 16 10.31 0.53 16.41
C LEU A 16 9.51 0.87 15.15
N SER A 17 10.18 1.16 14.04
CA SER A 17 9.53 1.47 12.77
C SER A 17 8.71 0.29 12.24
N ILE A 18 9.21 -0.93 12.38
CA ILE A 18 8.52 -2.15 12.01
C ILE A 18 7.32 -2.39 12.94
N GLY A 19 7.46 -2.20 14.24
CA GLY A 19 6.37 -2.30 15.21
C GLY A 19 5.24 -1.31 14.90
N VAL A 20 5.57 -0.07 14.56
CA VAL A 20 4.60 0.95 14.12
C VAL A 20 3.90 0.52 12.83
N LEU A 21 4.64 0.02 11.85
CA LEU A 21 4.06 -0.50 10.60
C LEU A 21 3.10 -1.66 10.84
N LEU A 22 3.50 -2.63 11.67
CA LEU A 22 2.65 -3.77 12.05
C LEU A 22 1.39 -3.31 12.77
N TYR A 23 1.50 -2.31 13.67
CA TYR A 23 0.34 -1.73 14.34
C TYR A 23 -0.66 -1.14 13.34
N PHE A 24 -0.21 -0.30 12.40
CA PHE A 24 -1.10 0.30 11.40
C PHE A 24 -1.70 -0.72 10.43
N VAL A 25 -0.97 -1.76 10.08
CA VAL A 25 -1.43 -2.75 9.10
C VAL A 25 -2.29 -3.85 9.73
N ALA A 26 -1.97 -4.30 10.95
CA ALA A 26 -2.62 -5.45 11.57
C ALA A 26 -3.62 -5.09 12.67
N VAL A 27 -3.37 -4.02 13.42
CA VAL A 27 -4.17 -3.69 14.62
C VAL A 27 -5.19 -2.61 14.32
N ARG A 28 -4.78 -1.50 13.70
CA ARG A 28 -5.67 -0.38 13.42
C ARG A 28 -6.46 -0.63 12.14
N LYS A 29 -7.63 -1.27 12.25
CA LYS A 29 -8.56 -1.49 11.15
C LYS A 29 -9.74 -0.52 11.25
N ASN A 30 -10.19 -0.01 10.13
CA ASN A 30 -11.46 0.68 10.01
C ASN A 30 -12.56 -0.30 9.54
N ALA A 31 -13.83 0.13 9.60
CA ALA A 31 -14.98 -0.72 9.25
C ALA A 31 -14.86 -1.35 7.84
N PHE A 32 -14.32 -0.62 6.87
CA PHE A 32 -14.11 -1.16 5.52
C PHE A 32 -13.01 -2.23 5.50
N GLU A 33 -11.91 -2.00 6.21
CA GLU A 33 -10.82 -2.98 6.33
C GLU A 33 -11.26 -4.26 7.05
N GLU A 34 -12.16 -4.15 8.02
CA GLU A 34 -12.78 -5.31 8.68
C GLU A 34 -13.66 -6.09 7.70
N ARG A 35 -14.48 -5.40 6.90
CA ARG A 35 -15.26 -6.04 5.82
C ARG A 35 -14.33 -6.79 4.85
N VAL A 36 -13.25 -6.16 4.41
CA VAL A 36 -12.26 -6.79 3.53
C VAL A 36 -11.59 -7.99 4.20
N ALA A 37 -11.28 -7.92 5.50
CA ALA A 37 -10.65 -9.03 6.21
C ALA A 37 -11.52 -10.29 6.21
N HIS A 38 -12.83 -10.14 6.46
CA HIS A 38 -13.79 -11.24 6.52
C HIS A 38 -14.44 -11.58 5.16
N TYR A 39 -14.13 -10.80 4.10
CA TYR A 39 -14.71 -11.02 2.79
C TYR A 39 -14.30 -12.40 2.22
N ILE A 40 -15.30 -13.12 1.75
CA ILE A 40 -15.15 -14.34 0.94
C ILE A 40 -15.90 -14.08 -0.37
N PRO A 41 -15.31 -14.34 -1.55
CA PRO A 41 -16.00 -14.18 -2.82
C PRO A 41 -17.32 -14.96 -2.82
N TYR A 42 -18.41 -14.25 -3.03
CA TYR A 42 -19.76 -14.82 -2.93
C TYR A 42 -20.42 -14.94 -4.30
N HIS A 43 -20.21 -13.98 -5.20
CA HIS A 43 -20.79 -13.97 -6.52
C HIS A 43 -19.76 -14.18 -7.61
N ALA A 44 -20.16 -14.90 -8.67
CA ALA A 44 -19.36 -14.95 -9.88
C ALA A 44 -19.37 -13.58 -10.55
N LEU A 45 -18.20 -13.01 -10.76
CA LEU A 45 -18.06 -11.73 -11.47
C LEU A 45 -18.55 -11.87 -12.91
N GLU A 46 -19.21 -10.83 -13.44
CA GLU A 46 -19.48 -10.69 -14.87
C GLU A 46 -18.18 -10.81 -15.67
N ARG A 47 -18.26 -11.27 -16.92
CA ARG A 47 -17.09 -11.59 -17.76
C ARG A 47 -16.05 -10.48 -17.80
N GLU A 48 -16.46 -9.22 -17.97
CA GLU A 48 -15.53 -8.09 -18.05
C GLU A 48 -14.82 -7.81 -16.73
N ARG A 49 -15.55 -7.88 -15.61
CA ARG A 49 -15.00 -7.72 -14.27
C ARG A 49 -14.06 -8.86 -13.90
N LYS A 50 -14.39 -10.09 -14.34
CA LYS A 50 -13.53 -11.25 -14.18
C LYS A 50 -12.20 -11.06 -14.90
N VAL A 51 -12.22 -10.63 -16.16
CA VAL A 51 -11.00 -10.32 -16.94
C VAL A 51 -10.18 -9.21 -16.27
N TYR A 52 -10.85 -8.19 -15.71
CA TYR A 52 -10.17 -7.14 -14.95
C TYR A 52 -9.48 -7.73 -13.72
N MET A 53 -10.18 -8.57 -12.94
CA MET A 53 -9.64 -9.16 -11.72
C MET A 53 -8.50 -10.15 -11.99
N GLU A 54 -8.55 -10.91 -13.08
CA GLU A 54 -7.44 -11.77 -13.53
C GLU A 54 -6.16 -10.94 -13.78
N LYS A 55 -6.31 -9.73 -14.35
CA LYS A 55 -5.19 -8.80 -14.51
C LYS A 55 -4.70 -8.26 -13.17
N VAL A 56 -5.58 -7.89 -12.25
CA VAL A 56 -5.20 -7.50 -10.88
C VAL A 56 -4.39 -8.61 -10.20
N ASP A 57 -4.84 -9.86 -10.30
CA ASP A 57 -4.14 -11.01 -9.71
C ASP A 57 -2.77 -11.26 -10.35
N LYS A 58 -2.68 -11.10 -11.66
CA LYS A 58 -1.40 -11.19 -12.39
C LYS A 58 -0.42 -10.11 -11.91
N TYR A 59 -0.88 -8.86 -11.79
CA TYR A 59 -0.07 -7.75 -11.29
C TYR A 59 0.34 -7.96 -9.83
N LYS A 60 -0.59 -8.39 -8.97
CA LYS A 60 -0.30 -8.76 -7.59
C LYS A 60 0.87 -9.75 -7.51
N ARG A 61 0.83 -10.81 -8.34
CA ARG A 61 1.90 -11.81 -8.40
C ARG A 61 3.23 -11.19 -8.82
N TYR A 62 3.25 -10.35 -9.85
CA TYR A 62 4.47 -9.67 -10.30
C TYR A 62 5.05 -8.73 -9.24
N ILE A 63 4.19 -7.98 -8.55
CA ILE A 63 4.63 -7.10 -7.45
C ILE A 63 5.26 -7.93 -6.32
N CYS A 64 4.63 -9.03 -5.91
CA CYS A 64 5.18 -9.89 -4.86
C CYS A 64 6.52 -10.52 -5.26
N ILE A 65 6.67 -10.98 -6.51
CA ILE A 65 7.95 -11.51 -7.02
C ILE A 65 9.00 -10.40 -7.08
N GLY A 66 8.66 -9.23 -7.63
CA GLY A 66 9.57 -8.08 -7.70
C GLY A 66 10.02 -7.61 -6.31
N LEU A 67 9.12 -7.58 -5.34
CA LEU A 67 9.46 -7.30 -3.94
C LEU A 67 10.44 -8.33 -3.37
N GLY A 68 10.22 -9.61 -3.63
CA GLY A 68 11.13 -10.69 -3.20
C GLY A 68 12.53 -10.49 -3.76
N ILE A 69 12.65 -10.25 -5.07
CA ILE A 69 13.94 -10.01 -5.73
C ILE A 69 14.60 -8.73 -5.16
N PHE A 70 13.84 -7.63 -5.08
CA PHE A 70 14.36 -6.36 -4.55
C PHE A 70 14.91 -6.52 -3.13
N LEU A 71 14.12 -7.11 -2.23
CA LEU A 71 14.55 -7.32 -0.84
C LEU A 71 15.74 -8.28 -0.75
N SER A 72 15.82 -9.30 -1.60
CA SER A 72 16.97 -10.21 -1.63
C SER A 72 18.26 -9.47 -2.01
N VAL A 73 18.19 -8.61 -3.01
CA VAL A 73 19.37 -7.84 -3.46
C VAL A 73 19.80 -6.80 -2.41
N PHE A 74 18.85 -6.11 -1.77
CA PHE A 74 19.19 -5.00 -0.86
C PHE A 74 19.36 -5.40 0.61
N ILE A 75 18.85 -6.56 1.02
CA ILE A 75 18.97 -7.03 2.40
C ILE A 75 19.91 -8.23 2.48
N VAL A 76 19.63 -9.29 1.71
CA VAL A 76 20.38 -10.55 1.87
C VAL A 76 21.77 -10.46 1.26
N LEU A 77 21.89 -9.95 0.06
CA LEU A 77 23.20 -9.89 -0.64
C LEU A 77 24.27 -9.11 0.11
N PRO A 78 24.03 -7.89 0.64
CA PRO A 78 25.05 -7.17 1.42
C PRO A 78 25.51 -7.93 2.65
N PHE A 79 24.61 -8.64 3.34
CA PHE A 79 24.98 -9.45 4.50
C PHE A 79 25.78 -10.68 4.11
N VAL A 80 25.47 -11.34 3.00
CA VAL A 80 26.27 -12.46 2.49
C VAL A 80 27.67 -11.99 2.13
N LEU A 81 27.80 -10.86 1.43
CA LEU A 81 29.11 -10.29 1.07
C LEU A 81 29.92 -9.90 2.32
N PHE A 82 29.27 -9.26 3.30
CA PHE A 82 29.89 -8.92 4.57
C PHE A 82 30.38 -10.18 5.32
N PHE A 83 29.56 -11.21 5.38
CA PHE A 83 29.90 -12.49 5.99
C PHE A 83 31.13 -13.15 5.30
N VAL A 84 31.14 -13.21 3.97
CA VAL A 84 32.26 -13.76 3.20
C VAL A 84 33.54 -12.97 3.46
N THR A 85 33.46 -11.63 3.53
CA THR A 85 34.61 -10.78 3.81
C THR A 85 35.21 -11.04 5.20
N ILE A 86 34.35 -11.18 6.22
CA ILE A 86 34.81 -11.49 7.59
C ILE A 86 35.42 -12.88 7.66
N SER A 87 34.80 -13.87 7.04
CA SER A 87 35.31 -15.26 7.04
C SER A 87 36.69 -15.37 6.37
N ASN A 88 36.93 -14.62 5.30
CA ASN A 88 38.19 -14.60 4.59
C ASN A 88 39.26 -13.74 5.30
N GLY A 89 38.87 -12.78 6.14
CA GLY A 89 39.74 -11.89 6.87
C GLY A 89 40.35 -12.48 8.16
N GLY A 90 40.15 -13.76 8.46
CA GLY A 90 40.73 -14.44 9.61
C GLY A 90 40.08 -14.07 10.97
N GLY A 91 38.88 -13.52 10.96
CA GLY A 91 38.11 -13.27 12.18
C GLY A 91 37.75 -14.58 12.84
N ASN A 92 38.20 -14.77 14.10
CA ASN A 92 37.88 -15.96 14.92
C ASN A 92 36.44 -15.90 15.47
N PHE A 93 35.46 -15.85 14.57
CA PHE A 93 34.06 -15.94 14.99
C PHE A 93 33.67 -17.40 15.28
N SER A 94 33.05 -17.62 16.42
CA SER A 94 32.46 -18.93 16.71
C SER A 94 31.34 -19.28 15.71
N VAL A 95 31.09 -20.55 15.50
CA VAL A 95 30.01 -21.01 14.59
C VAL A 95 28.66 -20.43 14.99
N SER A 96 28.39 -20.26 16.28
CA SER A 96 27.18 -19.67 16.82
C SER A 96 27.01 -18.17 16.44
N GLU A 97 28.10 -17.41 16.51
CA GLU A 97 28.08 -15.99 16.11
C GLU A 97 27.85 -15.84 14.61
N GLN A 98 28.50 -16.68 13.81
CA GLN A 98 28.30 -16.70 12.35
C GLN A 98 26.85 -17.03 11.98
N LEU A 99 26.25 -18.02 12.65
CA LEU A 99 24.86 -18.41 12.43
C LEU A 99 23.90 -17.28 12.83
N THR A 100 24.14 -16.62 13.96
CA THR A 100 23.32 -15.48 14.43
C THR A 100 23.38 -14.32 13.45
N LEU A 101 24.56 -13.97 12.93
CA LEU A 101 24.75 -12.93 11.92
C LEU A 101 23.96 -13.22 10.62
N LEU A 102 23.84 -14.49 10.23
CA LEU A 102 23.10 -14.87 9.04
C LEU A 102 21.58 -14.86 9.28
N MET A 103 21.13 -15.24 10.46
CA MET A 103 19.71 -15.35 10.79
C MET A 103 19.00 -13.98 10.88
N ILE A 104 19.69 -12.93 11.33
CA ILE A 104 19.10 -11.58 11.47
C ILE A 104 18.58 -11.02 10.14
N PRO A 105 19.39 -10.93 9.05
CA PRO A 105 18.91 -10.42 7.77
C PRO A 105 17.84 -11.30 7.14
N LEU A 106 17.93 -12.62 7.33
CA LEU A 106 16.92 -13.54 6.83
C LEU A 106 15.56 -13.30 7.52
N PHE A 107 15.56 -13.13 8.83
CA PHE A 107 14.36 -12.80 9.60
C PHE A 107 13.75 -11.46 9.16
N LEU A 108 14.57 -10.42 9.04
CA LEU A 108 14.16 -9.11 8.53
C LEU A 108 13.57 -9.20 7.12
N PHE A 109 14.23 -9.92 6.22
CA PHE A 109 13.74 -10.16 4.87
C PHE A 109 12.35 -10.81 4.89
N LEU A 110 12.19 -11.91 5.61
CA LEU A 110 10.91 -12.64 5.68
C LEU A 110 9.80 -11.77 6.28
N MET A 111 10.10 -11.02 7.33
CA MET A 111 9.12 -10.16 8.00
C MET A 111 8.65 -9.02 7.09
N ILE A 112 9.58 -8.30 6.45
CA ILE A 112 9.25 -7.19 5.54
C ILE A 112 8.53 -7.73 4.30
N TYR A 113 8.99 -8.83 3.73
CA TYR A 113 8.35 -9.47 2.59
C TYR A 113 6.91 -9.89 2.89
N TYR A 114 6.70 -10.53 4.04
CA TYR A 114 5.37 -10.96 4.48
C TYR A 114 4.43 -9.76 4.66
N LEU A 115 4.91 -8.70 5.33
CA LEU A 115 4.14 -7.49 5.57
C LEU A 115 3.72 -6.80 4.26
N LEU A 116 4.66 -6.58 3.35
CA LEU A 116 4.38 -5.94 2.06
C LEU A 116 3.48 -6.80 1.17
N SER A 117 3.71 -8.11 1.13
CA SER A 117 2.85 -9.05 0.41
C SER A 117 1.43 -9.08 0.97
N TYR A 118 1.28 -8.99 2.29
CA TYR A 118 -0.03 -8.89 2.94
C TYR A 118 -0.77 -7.63 2.51
N VAL A 119 -0.10 -6.47 2.48
CA VAL A 119 -0.70 -5.21 2.00
C VAL A 119 -1.19 -5.35 0.56
N VAL A 120 -0.36 -5.89 -0.34
CA VAL A 120 -0.74 -6.08 -1.76
C VAL A 120 -1.93 -7.04 -1.91
N LYS A 121 -1.93 -8.16 -1.17
CA LYS A 121 -3.05 -9.13 -1.16
C LYS A 121 -4.33 -8.49 -0.63
N ARG A 122 -4.25 -7.67 0.43
CA ARG A 122 -5.38 -6.96 1.00
C ARG A 122 -5.99 -5.97 0.01
N HIS A 123 -5.18 -5.22 -0.74
CA HIS A 123 -5.64 -4.33 -1.79
C HIS A 123 -6.37 -5.09 -2.91
N ALA A 124 -5.82 -6.21 -3.38
CA ALA A 124 -6.47 -7.03 -4.40
C ALA A 124 -7.82 -7.60 -3.89
N LYS A 125 -7.86 -8.03 -2.62
CA LYS A 125 -9.09 -8.52 -1.97
C LYS A 125 -10.16 -7.43 -1.87
N ALA A 126 -9.76 -6.19 -1.51
CA ALA A 126 -10.66 -5.04 -1.46
C ALA A 126 -11.20 -4.69 -2.85
N GLN A 127 -10.38 -4.74 -3.89
CA GLN A 127 -10.84 -4.53 -5.27
C GLN A 127 -11.86 -5.59 -5.69
N HIS A 128 -11.64 -6.86 -5.34
CA HIS A 128 -12.58 -7.93 -5.65
C HIS A 128 -13.95 -7.68 -5.01
N LEU A 129 -13.97 -7.34 -3.72
CA LEU A 129 -15.20 -6.98 -2.99
C LEU A 129 -15.93 -5.81 -3.67
N LEU A 130 -15.20 -4.75 -4.03
CA LEU A 130 -15.81 -3.60 -4.68
C LEU A 130 -16.32 -3.92 -6.10
N LEU A 131 -15.62 -4.80 -6.84
CA LEU A 131 -16.05 -5.26 -8.17
C LEU A 131 -17.36 -6.07 -8.12
N GLU A 132 -17.61 -6.81 -7.04
CA GLU A 132 -18.91 -7.49 -6.83
C GLU A 132 -20.04 -6.50 -6.54
N GLU A 133 -19.74 -5.44 -5.78
CA GLU A 133 -20.74 -4.49 -5.29
C GLU A 133 -21.03 -3.33 -6.25
N MET A 134 -20.12 -2.97 -7.15
CA MET A 134 -20.24 -1.77 -7.99
C MET A 134 -21.29 -1.92 -9.10
N SER A 135 -21.88 -0.80 -9.49
CA SER A 135 -22.76 -0.70 -10.66
C SER A 135 -21.98 -0.85 -11.96
N LYS A 136 -22.68 -1.01 -13.09
CA LYS A 136 -22.04 -1.00 -14.42
C LYS A 136 -21.42 0.37 -14.74
N GLU A 137 -22.07 1.43 -14.28
CA GLU A 137 -21.59 2.81 -14.45
C GLU A 137 -20.30 3.06 -13.66
N ASP A 138 -20.25 2.61 -12.40
CA ASP A 138 -19.05 2.71 -11.56
C ASP A 138 -17.89 1.93 -12.17
N PHE A 139 -18.16 0.74 -12.73
CA PHE A 139 -17.15 -0.05 -13.42
C PHE A 139 -16.64 0.63 -14.69
N ALA A 140 -17.52 1.21 -15.49
CA ALA A 140 -17.13 2.00 -16.67
C ALA A 140 -16.27 3.21 -16.26
N TYR A 141 -16.61 3.86 -15.14
CA TYR A 141 -15.82 4.95 -14.59
C TYR A 141 -14.43 4.49 -14.13
N LEU A 142 -14.34 3.34 -13.43
CA LEU A 142 -13.07 2.72 -13.05
C LEU A 142 -12.18 2.47 -14.27
N LEU A 143 -12.75 1.92 -15.35
CA LEU A 143 -12.01 1.67 -16.59
C LEU A 143 -11.54 2.97 -17.27
N LYS A 144 -12.34 4.04 -17.17
CA LYS A 144 -11.95 5.37 -17.67
C LYS A 144 -10.73 5.90 -16.91
N VAL A 145 -10.77 5.90 -15.58
CA VAL A 145 -9.64 6.33 -14.74
C VAL A 145 -8.41 5.46 -14.99
N GLN A 146 -8.61 4.15 -15.18
CA GLN A 146 -7.53 3.19 -15.42
C GLN A 146 -6.71 3.50 -16.69
N LYS A 147 -7.34 4.04 -17.75
CA LYS A 147 -6.65 4.37 -19.01
C LYS A 147 -5.55 5.40 -18.80
N ASP A 148 -5.77 6.34 -17.89
CA ASP A 148 -4.86 7.44 -17.60
C ASP A 148 -3.84 7.12 -16.50
N LEU A 149 -3.96 5.93 -15.88
CA LEU A 149 -3.01 5.47 -14.88
C LEU A 149 -1.74 4.93 -15.53
N LEU A 150 -0.59 5.26 -14.93
CA LEU A 150 0.70 4.65 -15.28
C LEU A 150 0.62 3.12 -15.14
N TRP A 151 1.41 2.40 -15.95
CA TRP A 151 1.40 0.94 -16.00
C TRP A 151 1.52 0.27 -14.63
N LEU A 152 2.35 0.81 -13.70
CA LEU A 152 2.51 0.31 -12.33
C LEU A 152 1.24 0.48 -11.47
N ARG A 153 0.43 1.48 -11.75
CA ARG A 153 -0.79 1.80 -11.00
C ARG A 153 -2.07 1.35 -11.70
N LYS A 154 -1.95 0.85 -12.91
CA LYS A 154 -3.09 0.50 -13.77
C LYS A 154 -4.09 -0.46 -13.11
N TYR A 155 -3.62 -1.38 -12.28
CA TYR A 155 -4.44 -2.35 -11.54
C TYR A 155 -4.40 -2.16 -10.02
N PHE A 156 -3.81 -1.04 -9.56
CA PHE A 156 -3.83 -0.59 -8.16
C PHE A 156 -4.18 0.89 -8.12
N PRO A 157 -5.45 1.25 -8.41
CA PRO A 157 -5.89 2.63 -8.47
C PRO A 157 -5.74 3.32 -7.11
N PHE A 158 -5.65 4.64 -7.12
CA PHE A 158 -5.61 5.45 -5.90
C PHE A 158 -6.95 5.48 -5.17
N PHE A 159 -8.03 5.42 -5.94
CA PHE A 159 -9.39 5.34 -5.43
C PHE A 159 -10.31 4.58 -6.39
N ILE A 160 -11.42 4.10 -5.86
CA ILE A 160 -12.51 3.46 -6.60
C ILE A 160 -13.82 4.09 -6.13
N LEU A 161 -14.67 4.49 -7.08
CA LEU A 161 -16.06 4.86 -6.81
C LEU A 161 -16.92 3.60 -6.83
N CYS A 162 -17.72 3.37 -5.79
CA CYS A 162 -18.66 2.27 -5.72
C CYS A 162 -19.86 2.69 -4.86
N ARG A 163 -21.08 2.58 -5.41
CA ARG A 163 -22.34 2.90 -4.72
C ARG A 163 -22.31 4.26 -4.01
N GLU A 164 -21.96 5.32 -4.74
CA GLU A 164 -21.85 6.70 -4.22
C GLU A 164 -20.80 6.92 -3.13
N LYS A 165 -19.93 5.96 -2.85
CA LYS A 165 -18.82 6.07 -1.92
C LYS A 165 -17.49 6.00 -2.64
N VAL A 166 -16.50 6.73 -2.18
CA VAL A 166 -15.13 6.69 -2.68
C VAL A 166 -14.26 5.90 -1.72
N TYR A 167 -13.62 4.89 -2.25
CA TYR A 167 -12.70 4.01 -1.52
C TYR A 167 -11.28 4.35 -1.90
N PHE A 168 -10.50 4.87 -0.95
CA PHE A 168 -9.12 5.25 -1.16
C PHE A 168 -8.18 4.10 -0.81
N PHE A 169 -7.22 3.86 -1.70
CA PHE A 169 -6.18 2.85 -1.56
C PHE A 169 -4.85 3.55 -1.26
N THR A 170 -4.58 3.80 0.02
CA THR A 170 -3.26 4.25 0.44
C THR A 170 -2.36 3.05 0.70
N PHE A 171 -1.05 3.27 0.84
CA PHE A 171 -0.13 2.14 0.97
C PHE A 171 -0.47 1.22 2.16
N PHE A 172 -0.82 1.80 3.32
CA PHE A 172 -1.09 1.01 4.53
C PHE A 172 -2.55 0.93 4.93
N THR A 173 -3.42 1.79 4.40
CA THR A 173 -4.82 1.84 4.82
C THR A 173 -5.76 1.87 3.63
N LEU A 174 -6.92 1.25 3.80
CA LEU A 174 -8.05 1.36 2.91
C LEU A 174 -9.10 2.23 3.61
N CYS A 175 -9.52 3.31 2.99
CA CYS A 175 -10.45 4.26 3.60
C CYS A 175 -11.69 4.44 2.74
N GLU A 176 -12.85 4.35 3.37
CA GLU A 176 -14.15 4.65 2.76
C GLU A 176 -14.55 6.07 3.15
N LEU A 177 -14.91 6.88 2.16
CA LEU A 177 -15.44 8.23 2.35
C LEU A 177 -16.70 8.45 1.50
N GLU A 178 -17.69 9.12 2.07
CA GLU A 178 -18.86 9.59 1.35
C GLU A 178 -18.55 10.95 0.72
N PRO A 179 -18.60 11.11 -0.61
CA PRO A 179 -18.33 12.39 -1.28
C PRO A 179 -19.22 13.52 -0.78
N LYS A 180 -20.47 13.21 -0.39
CA LYS A 180 -21.43 14.18 0.17
C LYS A 180 -20.93 14.84 1.47
N GLN A 181 -20.08 14.14 2.22
CA GLN A 181 -19.53 14.63 3.50
C GLN A 181 -18.20 15.37 3.33
N ILE A 182 -17.64 15.41 2.14
CA ILE A 182 -16.36 16.09 1.87
C ILE A 182 -16.62 17.60 1.82
N LYS A 183 -16.13 18.32 2.84
CA LYS A 183 -16.31 19.77 2.98
C LYS A 183 -15.22 20.56 2.26
N LYS A 184 -13.99 20.02 2.26
CA LYS A 184 -12.84 20.71 1.71
C LYS A 184 -11.80 19.75 1.15
N ILE A 185 -11.22 20.12 0.00
CA ILE A 185 -10.06 19.44 -0.57
C ILE A 185 -8.98 20.48 -0.79
N ARG A 186 -7.81 20.25 -0.21
CA ARG A 186 -6.59 21.02 -0.47
C ARG A 186 -5.54 20.12 -1.08
N PHE A 187 -4.70 20.66 -1.94
CA PHE A 187 -3.59 19.91 -2.49
C PHE A 187 -2.29 20.69 -2.42
N TRP A 188 -1.19 19.95 -2.33
CA TRP A 188 0.16 20.47 -2.47
C TRP A 188 0.86 19.74 -3.60
N ASN A 189 1.52 20.50 -4.46
CA ASN A 189 2.33 19.92 -5.52
C ASN A 189 3.61 19.34 -4.91
N SER A 190 3.85 18.06 -5.14
CA SER A 190 5.14 17.43 -4.86
C SER A 190 6.07 17.60 -6.07
N ARG A 191 7.39 17.71 -5.81
CA ARG A 191 8.43 17.91 -6.86
C ARG A 191 8.46 16.83 -7.95
N ARG A 192 7.69 15.74 -7.84
CA ARG A 192 7.70 14.57 -8.75
C ARG A 192 6.39 14.36 -9.50
N GLY A 193 5.57 15.40 -9.70
CA GLY A 193 4.28 15.26 -10.42
C GLY A 193 3.19 14.51 -9.63
N ASN A 194 3.44 14.20 -8.36
CA ASN A 194 2.42 13.71 -7.45
C ASN A 194 1.83 14.87 -6.67
N ARG A 195 0.52 14.82 -6.41
CA ARG A 195 -0.17 15.75 -5.51
C ARG A 195 -0.45 15.05 -4.19
N THR A 196 -0.03 15.67 -3.10
CA THR A 196 -0.51 15.29 -1.77
C THR A 196 -1.84 16.00 -1.56
N ILE A 197 -2.87 15.26 -1.24
CA ILE A 197 -4.24 15.76 -1.12
C ILE A 197 -4.69 15.58 0.32
N LEU A 198 -5.18 16.68 0.90
CA LEU A 198 -5.81 16.71 2.20
C LEU A 198 -7.32 16.84 2.01
N ILE A 199 -8.05 15.86 2.46
CA ILE A 199 -9.50 15.81 2.39
C ILE A 199 -10.07 16.04 3.80
N LYS A 200 -10.92 17.05 3.95
CA LYS A 200 -11.67 17.30 5.18
C LYS A 200 -13.10 16.78 4.98
N SER A 201 -13.43 15.74 5.70
CA SER A 201 -14.79 15.20 5.85
C SER A 201 -15.18 15.33 7.34
N SER A 202 -15.74 14.32 7.97
CA SER A 202 -15.86 14.21 9.42
C SER A 202 -14.50 14.16 10.12
N ARG A 203 -13.49 13.61 9.44
CA ARG A 203 -12.08 13.54 9.86
C ARG A 203 -11.19 14.04 8.74
N TRP A 204 -9.94 14.40 9.08
CA TRP A 204 -8.92 14.70 8.11
C TRP A 204 -8.36 13.40 7.53
N PHE A 205 -8.25 13.36 6.21
CA PHE A 205 -7.66 12.23 5.49
C PHE A 205 -6.60 12.76 4.50
N ILE A 206 -5.42 12.18 4.53
CA ILE A 206 -4.31 12.52 3.65
C ILE A 206 -4.09 11.36 2.69
N THR A 207 -4.03 11.68 1.42
CA THR A 207 -3.70 10.73 0.35
C THR A 207 -2.75 11.37 -0.65
N SER A 208 -2.12 10.56 -1.48
CA SER A 208 -1.30 11.03 -2.59
C SER A 208 -1.76 10.38 -3.87
N MET A 209 -1.89 11.18 -4.93
CA MET A 209 -2.21 10.67 -6.28
C MET A 209 -1.50 11.49 -7.35
N THR A 210 -1.46 10.96 -8.57
CA THR A 210 -0.89 11.67 -9.71
C THR A 210 -1.78 12.84 -10.12
N GLU A 211 -1.16 13.86 -10.69
CA GLU A 211 -1.87 15.05 -11.20
C GLU A 211 -2.97 14.69 -12.21
N ILE A 212 -2.72 13.67 -13.04
CA ILE A 212 -3.66 13.18 -14.07
C ILE A 212 -4.95 12.62 -13.45
N VAL A 213 -4.88 12.03 -12.27
CA VAL A 213 -6.02 11.35 -11.61
C VAL A 213 -6.82 12.28 -10.71
N TYR A 214 -6.22 13.38 -10.25
CA TYR A 214 -6.89 14.36 -9.39
C TYR A 214 -8.19 14.94 -9.96
N PRO A 215 -8.27 15.32 -11.26
CA PRO A 215 -9.52 15.82 -11.86
C PRO A 215 -10.69 14.86 -11.71
N TYR A 216 -10.46 13.55 -11.82
CA TYR A 216 -11.50 12.54 -11.64
C TYR A 216 -12.09 12.54 -10.21
N LEU A 217 -11.24 12.67 -9.20
CA LEU A 217 -11.70 12.80 -7.81
C LEU A 217 -12.48 14.09 -7.61
N ARG A 218 -11.99 15.21 -8.12
CA ARG A 218 -12.65 16.51 -8.06
C ARG A 218 -14.05 16.46 -8.68
N ASP A 219 -14.18 15.84 -9.84
CA ASP A 219 -15.44 15.75 -10.57
C ASP A 219 -16.45 14.87 -9.79
N ILE A 220 -16.00 13.78 -9.15
CA ILE A 220 -16.85 13.01 -8.23
C ILE A 220 -17.33 13.90 -7.09
N VAL A 221 -16.43 14.59 -6.41
CA VAL A 221 -16.82 15.41 -5.25
C VAL A 221 -17.78 16.52 -5.66
N ARG A 222 -17.54 17.22 -6.77
CA ARG A 222 -18.45 18.25 -7.30
C ARG A 222 -19.83 17.69 -7.68
N LYS A 223 -19.89 16.47 -8.23
CA LYS A 223 -21.15 15.80 -8.56
C LYS A 223 -22.00 15.55 -7.33
N TYR A 224 -21.39 15.10 -6.22
CA TYR A 224 -22.11 14.72 -5.00
C TYR A 224 -22.22 15.82 -3.95
N ASN A 225 -21.28 16.75 -3.93
CA ASN A 225 -21.28 17.93 -3.06
C ASN A 225 -20.78 19.18 -3.82
N PRO A 226 -21.67 19.90 -4.52
CA PRO A 226 -21.31 21.10 -5.27
C PRO A 226 -20.78 22.24 -4.39
N THR A 227 -21.08 22.22 -3.09
CA THR A 227 -20.68 23.27 -2.12
C THR A 227 -19.33 22.99 -1.49
N ALA A 228 -18.67 21.88 -1.81
CA ALA A 228 -17.34 21.57 -1.29
C ALA A 228 -16.30 22.59 -1.77
N ASP A 229 -15.50 23.09 -0.84
CA ASP A 229 -14.38 24.00 -1.11
C ASP A 229 -13.22 23.17 -1.70
N ILE A 230 -12.96 23.33 -3.00
CA ILE A 230 -11.95 22.58 -3.73
C ILE A 230 -10.95 23.56 -4.32
N GLU A 231 -9.75 23.54 -3.79
CA GLU A 231 -8.59 24.31 -4.30
C GLU A 231 -7.94 23.61 -5.48
#